data_2fe6b7216642408eb34c9e21dc5f08ac
#
_entry.id   2fe6b7216642408eb34c9e21dc5f08ac
#
_cell.length_a   1.000
_cell.length_b   1.000
_cell.length_c   1.000
_cell.angle_alpha   90.00
_cell.angle_beta   90.00
_cell.angle_gamma   90.00
#
_symmetry.space_group_name_H-M   'P 1'
#
loop_
_entity.id
_entity.type
_entity.pdbx_description
1 polymer ?
#
loop_
_entity_poly.entity_id
_entity_poly.type
_entity_poly.pdbx_seq_one_letter_code
_entity_poly.pdbx_strand_id
1 'polypeptide(L)'
;SLWFFDKNKRAENRDKVLFIDARNYYTVVDRTLNEWTEWQLRNLQAIVHLYRGETEKYQALLNDYRQVLGDITVASAQATLDKQKTEAKEAIANASRKDKKRIEAEMKAIEDALEDTLETARQYEWLTEKFGEGEYKDVLGLCKIATIQEIEEKNYSLTPGAYVGVAEAEDDGVDFHERMSEIHAELKRLNEEANVLMGEILKGW
;
A
#
# COMPACT_ATOMS: atom_id res chain seq x y z
N SER A 1 6.99 -14.39 12.58
CA SER A 1 5.54 -14.70 12.55
C SER A 1 4.93 -14.45 13.91
N LEU A 2 3.69 -13.96 13.93
CA LEU A 2 2.89 -13.76 15.13
C LEU A 2 1.85 -14.90 15.20
N TRP A 3 1.66 -15.47 16.38
CA TRP A 3 0.74 -16.58 16.60
C TRP A 3 -0.33 -16.14 17.60
N PHE A 4 -1.60 -16.33 17.23
CA PHE A 4 -2.75 -15.99 18.06
C PHE A 4 -3.51 -17.25 18.42
N PHE A 5 -3.80 -17.43 19.71
CA PHE A 5 -4.55 -18.56 20.22
C PHE A 5 -5.91 -18.11 20.73
N ASP A 6 -6.98 -18.74 20.24
CA ASP A 6 -8.35 -18.44 20.63
C ASP A 6 -8.98 -19.68 21.30
N LYS A 7 -9.31 -19.56 22.60
CA LYS A 7 -9.98 -20.63 23.36
C LYS A 7 -11.47 -20.73 23.06
N ASN A 8 -12.06 -19.65 22.50
CA ASN A 8 -13.50 -19.54 22.27
C ASN A 8 -13.86 -19.63 20.79
N LYS A 9 -13.10 -20.39 20.02
CA LYS A 9 -13.42 -20.62 18.61
C LYS A 9 -14.84 -21.10 18.42
N ARG A 10 -15.55 -20.54 17.45
CA ARG A 10 -16.84 -21.05 17.00
C ARG A 10 -16.71 -22.51 16.56
N ALA A 11 -17.77 -23.29 16.69
CA ALA A 11 -17.75 -24.72 16.36
C ALA A 11 -17.29 -24.97 14.91
N GLU A 12 -17.72 -24.12 13.97
CA GLU A 12 -17.37 -24.17 12.56
C GLU A 12 -15.88 -23.91 12.27
N ASN A 13 -15.16 -23.29 13.21
CA ASN A 13 -13.73 -22.93 13.06
C ASN A 13 -12.79 -23.77 13.95
N ARG A 14 -13.30 -24.75 14.69
CA ARG A 14 -12.48 -25.53 15.66
C ARG A 14 -11.30 -26.22 15.00
N ASP A 15 -11.52 -26.80 13.80
CA ASP A 15 -10.50 -27.55 13.07
C ASP A 15 -9.90 -26.71 11.91
N LYS A 16 -9.94 -25.39 12.03
CA LYS A 16 -9.45 -24.47 11.02
C LYS A 16 -8.49 -23.45 11.62
N VAL A 17 -7.52 -23.03 10.82
CA VAL A 17 -6.55 -21.99 11.16
C VAL A 17 -6.57 -20.93 10.07
N LEU A 18 -6.71 -19.66 10.47
CA LEU A 18 -6.54 -18.54 9.56
C LEU A 18 -5.06 -18.21 9.42
N PHE A 19 -4.56 -18.25 8.21
CA PHE A 19 -3.24 -17.76 7.84
C PHE A 19 -3.37 -16.40 7.13
N ILE A 20 -2.57 -15.42 7.56
CA ILE A 20 -2.47 -14.10 6.91
C ILE A 20 -1.01 -13.86 6.57
N ASP A 21 -0.71 -13.53 5.33
CA ASP A 21 0.61 -13.12 4.87
C ASP A 21 0.61 -11.63 4.53
N ALA A 22 1.09 -10.82 5.45
CA ALA A 22 1.15 -9.38 5.30
C ALA A 22 2.53 -8.87 4.84
N ARG A 23 3.40 -9.75 4.31
CA ARG A 23 4.77 -9.37 3.90
C ARG A 23 4.81 -8.32 2.79
N ASN A 24 3.78 -8.23 1.98
CA ASN A 24 3.67 -7.29 0.87
C ASN A 24 2.61 -6.19 1.14
N TYR A 25 2.11 -6.10 2.38
CA TYR A 25 1.09 -5.15 2.78
C TYR A 25 1.62 -4.26 3.90
N TYR A 26 2.32 -3.20 3.53
CA TYR A 26 2.94 -2.22 4.42
C TYR A 26 3.20 -0.91 3.68
N THR A 27 3.56 0.13 4.44
CA THR A 27 4.02 1.41 3.90
C THR A 27 5.52 1.54 4.13
N VAL A 28 6.25 1.92 3.08
CA VAL A 28 7.69 2.21 3.16
C VAL A 28 7.86 3.62 3.71
N VAL A 29 8.41 3.74 4.91
CA VAL A 29 8.69 5.02 5.55
C VAL A 29 10.06 5.54 5.13
N ASP A 30 11.06 4.66 5.12
CA ASP A 30 12.40 4.94 4.61
C ASP A 30 13.08 3.66 4.05
N ARG A 31 14.35 3.75 3.71
CA ARG A 31 15.13 2.64 3.12
C ARG A 31 15.14 1.35 3.97
N THR A 32 14.96 1.47 5.28
CA THR A 32 15.12 0.38 6.25
C THR A 32 13.87 0.15 7.10
N LEU A 33 12.89 1.05 7.03
CA LEU A 33 11.72 1.04 7.89
C LEU A 33 10.44 0.89 7.06
N ASN A 34 9.77 -0.22 7.30
CA ASN A 34 8.43 -0.51 6.82
C ASN A 34 7.48 -0.51 8.01
N GLU A 35 6.38 0.21 7.91
CA GLU A 35 5.38 0.30 8.96
C GLU A 35 3.97 0.04 8.39
N TRP A 36 3.05 -0.30 9.26
CA TRP A 36 1.63 -0.32 8.94
C TRP A 36 0.99 0.98 9.39
N THR A 37 0.24 1.61 8.50
CA THR A 37 -0.65 2.70 8.87
C THR A 37 -1.79 2.18 9.77
N GLU A 38 -2.48 3.08 10.46
CA GLU A 38 -3.64 2.68 11.26
C GLU A 38 -4.71 1.98 10.40
N TRP A 39 -4.97 2.48 9.20
CA TRP A 39 -5.92 1.87 8.27
C TRP A 39 -5.49 0.47 7.83
N GLN A 40 -4.20 0.27 7.53
CA GLN A 40 -3.68 -1.05 7.20
C GLN A 40 -3.84 -2.05 8.35
N LEU A 41 -3.56 -1.64 9.59
CA LEU A 41 -3.77 -2.50 10.76
C LEU A 41 -5.25 -2.84 10.95
N ARG A 42 -6.15 -1.87 10.78
CA ARG A 42 -7.59 -2.09 10.86
C ARG A 42 -8.10 -3.01 9.76
N ASN A 43 -7.54 -2.93 8.55
CA ASN A 43 -7.84 -3.85 7.45
C ASN A 43 -7.41 -5.29 7.76
N LEU A 44 -6.21 -5.48 8.33
CA LEU A 44 -5.77 -6.81 8.78
C LEU A 44 -6.67 -7.35 9.91
N GLN A 45 -7.11 -6.51 10.84
CA GLN A 45 -8.08 -6.89 11.88
C GLN A 45 -9.43 -7.26 11.27
N ALA A 46 -9.87 -6.57 10.23
CA ALA A 46 -11.12 -6.86 9.53
C ALA A 46 -11.15 -8.27 8.95
N ILE A 47 -10.03 -8.78 8.41
CA ILE A 47 -9.91 -10.18 7.96
C ILE A 47 -10.18 -11.16 9.12
N VAL A 48 -9.63 -10.87 10.30
CA VAL A 48 -9.87 -11.69 11.50
C VAL A 48 -11.32 -11.62 11.96
N HIS A 49 -11.95 -10.44 11.89
CA HIS A 49 -13.37 -10.27 12.21
C HIS A 49 -14.27 -11.06 11.26
N LEU A 50 -13.99 -11.02 9.97
CA LEU A 50 -14.72 -11.81 8.98
C LEU A 50 -14.55 -13.32 9.21
N TYR A 51 -13.33 -13.80 9.49
CA TYR A 51 -13.07 -15.18 9.87
C TYR A 51 -13.88 -15.62 11.11
N ARG A 52 -14.04 -14.72 12.07
CA ARG A 52 -14.84 -14.94 13.28
C ARG A 52 -16.35 -14.77 13.06
N GLY A 53 -16.78 -14.33 11.86
CA GLY A 53 -18.17 -13.99 11.55
C GLY A 53 -18.68 -12.77 12.32
N GLU A 54 -17.80 -11.87 12.72
CA GLU A 54 -18.11 -10.60 13.40
C GLU A 54 -18.33 -9.50 12.34
N THR A 55 -19.32 -9.72 11.46
CA THR A 55 -19.59 -8.85 10.30
C THR A 55 -19.94 -7.41 10.70
N GLU A 56 -20.55 -7.23 11.88
CA GLU A 56 -20.85 -5.90 12.40
C GLU A 56 -19.60 -5.05 12.64
N LYS A 57 -18.49 -5.66 13.01
CA LYS A 57 -17.20 -4.95 13.20
C LYS A 57 -16.58 -4.55 11.87
N TYR A 58 -16.74 -5.39 10.86
CA TYR A 58 -16.33 -5.07 9.50
C TYR A 58 -17.17 -3.89 8.96
N GLN A 59 -18.48 -3.92 9.14
CA GLN A 59 -19.37 -2.84 8.72
C GLN A 59 -19.08 -1.52 9.45
N ALA A 60 -18.72 -1.58 10.74
CA ALA A 60 -18.29 -0.41 11.50
C ALA A 60 -17.02 0.22 10.86
N LEU A 61 -16.04 -0.60 10.46
CA LEU A 61 -14.85 -0.11 9.75
C LEU A 61 -15.20 0.55 8.40
N LEU A 62 -16.10 -0.06 7.60
CA LEU A 62 -16.54 0.55 6.35
C LEU A 62 -17.25 1.90 6.59
N ASN A 63 -18.04 2.01 7.66
CA ASN A 63 -18.69 3.26 8.02
C ASN A 63 -17.68 4.33 8.44
N ASP A 64 -16.62 3.97 9.17
CA ASP A 64 -15.54 4.90 9.53
C ASP A 64 -14.86 5.45 8.27
N TYR A 65 -14.55 4.57 7.29
CA TYR A 65 -14.01 4.99 5.99
C TYR A 65 -14.97 5.97 5.27
N ARG A 66 -16.26 5.64 5.19
CA ARG A 66 -17.27 6.49 4.55
C ARG A 66 -17.43 7.84 5.24
N GLN A 67 -17.28 7.89 6.56
CA GLN A 67 -17.31 9.16 7.31
C GLN A 67 -16.10 10.05 7.00
N VAL A 68 -14.92 9.45 6.84
CA VAL A 68 -13.70 10.20 6.52
C VAL A 68 -13.67 10.63 5.06
N LEU A 69 -14.03 9.76 4.14
CA LEU A 69 -13.91 9.98 2.70
C LEU A 69 -15.10 10.71 2.09
N GLY A 70 -16.33 10.56 2.64
CA GLY A 70 -17.53 11.02 1.97
C GLY A 70 -17.66 10.41 0.57
N ASP A 71 -17.68 11.27 -0.45
CA ASP A 71 -17.74 10.85 -1.87
C ASP A 71 -16.35 10.79 -2.54
N ILE A 72 -15.26 10.93 -1.77
CA ILE A 72 -13.91 10.92 -2.31
C ILE A 72 -13.53 9.49 -2.72
N THR A 73 -13.13 9.35 -3.97
CA THR A 73 -12.58 8.11 -4.55
C THR A 73 -11.07 8.23 -4.75
N VAL A 74 -10.37 7.12 -4.98
CA VAL A 74 -8.94 7.13 -5.33
C VAL A 74 -8.69 8.05 -6.55
N ALA A 75 -9.51 7.95 -7.60
CA ALA A 75 -9.36 8.77 -8.80
C ALA A 75 -9.53 10.27 -8.51
N SER A 76 -10.53 10.66 -7.72
CA SER A 76 -10.77 12.07 -7.38
C SER A 76 -9.70 12.63 -6.43
N ALA A 77 -9.23 11.84 -5.48
CA ALA A 77 -8.15 12.21 -4.58
C ALA A 77 -6.83 12.41 -5.35
N GLN A 78 -6.49 11.48 -6.26
CA GLN A 78 -5.31 11.58 -7.11
C GLN A 78 -5.35 12.84 -7.99
N ALA A 79 -6.49 13.08 -8.67
CA ALA A 79 -6.65 14.27 -9.50
C ALA A 79 -6.49 15.59 -8.69
N THR A 80 -7.02 15.61 -7.48
CA THR A 80 -6.88 16.77 -6.58
C THR A 80 -5.43 16.99 -6.15
N LEU A 81 -4.72 15.92 -5.81
CA LEU A 81 -3.30 15.97 -5.44
C LEU A 81 -2.43 16.45 -6.60
N ASP A 82 -2.66 15.95 -7.82
CA ASP A 82 -1.89 16.36 -9.01
C ASP A 82 -2.12 17.83 -9.36
N LYS A 83 -3.35 18.29 -9.24
CA LYS A 83 -3.69 19.72 -9.39
C LYS A 83 -2.98 20.56 -8.34
N GLN A 84 -3.03 20.16 -7.07
CA GLN A 84 -2.36 20.85 -5.98
C GLN A 84 -0.83 20.92 -6.19
N LYS A 85 -0.19 19.82 -6.61
CA LYS A 85 1.24 19.78 -6.92
C LYS A 85 1.61 20.74 -8.04
N THR A 86 0.74 20.94 -9.02
CA THR A 86 0.95 21.91 -10.11
C THR A 86 0.81 23.34 -9.62
N GLU A 87 -0.26 23.65 -8.88
CA GLU A 87 -0.50 24.96 -8.28
C GLU A 87 0.61 25.36 -7.29
N ALA A 88 1.10 24.40 -6.50
CA ALA A 88 2.21 24.61 -5.56
C ALA A 88 3.51 25.02 -6.31
N LYS A 89 3.84 24.34 -7.41
CA LYS A 89 5.01 24.69 -8.23
C LYS A 89 4.93 26.11 -8.78
N GLU A 90 3.77 26.50 -9.29
CA GLU A 90 3.52 27.84 -9.81
C GLU A 90 3.59 28.92 -8.72
N ALA A 91 2.97 28.65 -7.56
CA ALA A 91 3.00 29.56 -6.41
C ALA A 91 4.42 29.77 -5.89
N ILE A 92 5.22 28.73 -5.78
CA ILE A 92 6.62 28.78 -5.34
C ILE A 92 7.49 29.53 -6.37
N ALA A 93 7.27 29.32 -7.68
CA ALA A 93 8.02 29.98 -8.72
C ALA A 93 7.77 31.49 -8.74
N ASN A 94 6.53 31.93 -8.46
CA ASN A 94 6.12 33.31 -8.44
C ASN A 94 6.32 34.03 -7.09
N ALA A 95 6.70 33.29 -6.05
CA ALA A 95 6.86 33.85 -4.71
C ALA A 95 8.08 34.77 -4.58
N SER A 96 7.93 35.83 -3.76
CA SER A 96 9.06 36.66 -3.37
C SER A 96 10.07 35.84 -2.54
N ARG A 97 11.37 36.21 -2.59
CA ARG A 97 12.42 35.53 -1.82
C ARG A 97 12.09 35.49 -0.31
N LYS A 98 11.36 36.47 0.21
CA LYS A 98 10.98 36.55 1.63
C LYS A 98 9.85 35.58 1.98
N ASP A 99 8.89 35.38 1.07
CA ASP A 99 7.69 34.58 1.30
C ASP A 99 7.85 33.12 0.89
N LYS A 100 8.85 32.82 0.08
CA LYS A 100 9.05 31.49 -0.52
C LYS A 100 9.01 30.37 0.49
N LYS A 101 9.77 30.48 1.58
CA LYS A 101 9.84 29.45 2.62
C LYS A 101 8.50 29.22 3.34
N ARG A 102 7.71 30.27 3.55
CA ARG A 102 6.38 30.16 4.16
C ARG A 102 5.40 29.47 3.21
N ILE A 103 5.40 29.87 1.96
CA ILE A 103 4.54 29.27 0.91
C ILE A 103 4.89 27.80 0.70
N GLU A 104 6.18 27.44 0.63
CA GLU A 104 6.64 26.04 0.55
C GLU A 104 6.10 25.19 1.71
N ALA A 105 6.16 25.71 2.94
CA ALA A 105 5.67 25.00 4.11
C ALA A 105 4.13 24.83 4.10
N GLU A 106 3.40 25.88 3.70
CA GLU A 106 1.94 25.84 3.58
C GLU A 106 1.49 24.83 2.49
N MET A 107 2.14 24.88 1.31
CA MET A 107 1.84 23.96 0.21
C MET A 107 2.15 22.53 0.57
N LYS A 108 3.28 22.30 1.23
CA LYS A 108 3.64 20.96 1.71
C LYS A 108 2.62 20.40 2.69
N ALA A 109 2.15 21.19 3.65
CA ALA A 109 1.13 20.73 4.59
C ALA A 109 -0.19 20.32 3.90
N ILE A 110 -0.56 21.03 2.83
CA ILE A 110 -1.74 20.67 2.03
C ILE A 110 -1.48 19.38 1.24
N GLU A 111 -0.31 19.23 0.63
CA GLU A 111 0.07 18.02 -0.10
C GLU A 111 0.06 16.80 0.84
N ASP A 112 0.67 16.90 2.01
CA ASP A 112 0.70 15.83 3.01
C ASP A 112 -0.73 15.40 3.40
N ALA A 113 -1.65 16.34 3.64
CA ALA A 113 -3.05 16.04 3.96
C ALA A 113 -3.82 15.38 2.80
N LEU A 114 -3.52 15.76 1.55
CA LEU A 114 -4.10 15.13 0.37
C LEU A 114 -3.53 13.74 0.12
N GLU A 115 -2.25 13.52 0.38
CA GLU A 115 -1.61 12.20 0.32
C GLU A 115 -2.21 11.25 1.36
N ASP A 116 -2.47 11.71 2.59
CA ASP A 116 -3.16 10.93 3.63
C ASP A 116 -4.59 10.55 3.20
N THR A 117 -5.30 11.49 2.56
CA THR A 117 -6.66 11.23 2.05
C THR A 117 -6.64 10.21 0.91
N LEU A 118 -5.69 10.33 -0.01
CA LEU A 118 -5.50 9.38 -1.11
C LEU A 118 -5.15 7.99 -0.58
N GLU A 119 -4.27 7.90 0.41
CA GLU A 119 -3.91 6.64 1.04
C GLU A 119 -5.11 6.00 1.74
N THR A 120 -5.89 6.78 2.47
CA THR A 120 -7.14 6.30 3.10
C THR A 120 -8.11 5.74 2.06
N ALA A 121 -8.29 6.43 0.92
CA ALA A 121 -9.14 5.96 -0.18
C ALA A 121 -8.63 4.64 -0.79
N ARG A 122 -7.30 4.52 -0.99
CA ARG A 122 -6.68 3.28 -1.47
C ARG A 122 -6.89 2.11 -0.51
N GLN A 123 -6.78 2.34 0.80
CA GLN A 123 -6.99 1.31 1.81
C GLN A 123 -8.46 0.86 1.86
N TYR A 124 -9.41 1.77 1.67
CA TYR A 124 -10.84 1.45 1.53
C TYR A 124 -11.12 0.60 0.29
N GLU A 125 -10.59 1.01 -0.86
CA GLU A 125 -10.75 0.29 -2.13
C GLU A 125 -10.13 -1.11 -2.05
N TRP A 126 -8.91 -1.22 -1.52
CA TRP A 126 -8.22 -2.49 -1.29
C TRP A 126 -9.05 -3.47 -0.44
N LEU A 127 -9.68 -2.98 0.63
CA LEU A 127 -10.49 -3.81 1.51
C LEU A 127 -11.78 -4.27 0.83
N THR A 128 -12.47 -3.35 0.16
CA THR A 128 -13.76 -3.62 -0.49
C THR A 128 -13.64 -4.47 -1.74
N GLU A 129 -12.57 -4.35 -2.52
CA GLU A 129 -12.26 -5.23 -3.65
C GLU A 129 -12.10 -6.68 -3.19
N LYS A 130 -11.47 -6.90 -2.05
CA LYS A 130 -11.18 -8.24 -1.54
C LYS A 130 -12.38 -8.88 -0.83
N PHE A 131 -13.14 -8.12 -0.06
CA PHE A 131 -14.17 -8.67 0.84
C PHE A 131 -15.56 -8.07 0.65
N GLY A 132 -15.73 -7.16 -0.31
CA GLY A 132 -17.01 -6.54 -0.64
C GLY A 132 -17.71 -5.96 0.60
N GLU A 133 -18.97 -6.33 0.76
CA GLU A 133 -19.81 -5.90 1.90
C GLU A 133 -19.60 -6.74 3.17
N GLY A 134 -18.55 -7.57 3.25
CA GLY A 134 -18.17 -8.26 4.47
C GLY A 134 -18.38 -9.77 4.47
N GLU A 135 -18.12 -10.41 3.37
CA GLU A 135 -18.04 -11.87 3.27
C GLU A 135 -16.58 -12.31 3.27
N TYR A 136 -16.25 -13.26 4.17
CA TYR A 136 -14.92 -13.85 4.15
C TYR A 136 -14.74 -14.75 2.92
N LYS A 137 -13.63 -14.56 2.23
CA LYS A 137 -13.13 -15.47 1.20
C LYS A 137 -11.61 -15.56 1.29
N ASP A 138 -11.05 -16.70 0.87
CA ASP A 138 -9.62 -16.84 0.70
C ASP A 138 -9.14 -15.89 -0.39
N VAL A 139 -8.05 -15.17 -0.10
CA VAL A 139 -7.44 -14.21 -1.05
C VAL A 139 -6.02 -14.65 -1.31
N LEU A 140 -5.74 -14.99 -2.56
CA LEU A 140 -4.44 -15.47 -3.00
C LEU A 140 -3.33 -14.47 -2.63
N GLY A 141 -2.26 -14.98 -2.02
CA GLY A 141 -1.14 -14.15 -1.56
C GLY A 141 -1.39 -13.34 -0.28
N LEU A 142 -2.62 -13.35 0.27
CA LEU A 142 -2.97 -12.56 1.46
C LEU A 142 -3.48 -13.41 2.61
N CYS A 143 -4.57 -14.13 2.44
CA CYS A 143 -5.16 -14.91 3.53
C CYS A 143 -5.84 -16.20 3.05
N LYS A 144 -5.78 -17.22 3.90
CA LYS A 144 -6.44 -18.50 3.67
C LYS A 144 -6.85 -19.14 4.99
N ILE A 145 -8.03 -19.76 5.01
CA ILE A 145 -8.44 -20.67 6.05
C ILE A 145 -8.00 -22.09 5.66
N ALA A 146 -7.10 -22.69 6.43
CA ALA A 146 -6.66 -24.07 6.25
C ALA A 146 -7.26 -24.98 7.33
N THR A 147 -7.61 -26.20 6.94
CA THR A 147 -8.02 -27.26 7.87
C THR A 147 -6.81 -27.90 8.55
N ILE A 148 -7.03 -28.59 9.66
CA ILE A 148 -5.96 -29.39 10.33
C ILE A 148 -5.40 -30.43 9.37
N GLN A 149 -6.23 -31.04 8.53
CA GLN A 149 -5.77 -32.01 7.53
C GLN A 149 -4.80 -31.38 6.50
N GLU A 150 -5.11 -30.19 5.99
CA GLU A 150 -4.19 -29.46 5.09
C GLU A 150 -2.87 -29.11 5.79
N ILE A 151 -2.92 -28.84 7.09
CA ILE A 151 -1.72 -28.57 7.90
C ILE A 151 -0.88 -29.84 8.07
N GLU A 152 -1.50 -30.99 8.31
CA GLU A 152 -0.83 -32.30 8.37
C GLU A 152 -0.14 -32.65 7.05
N GLU A 153 -0.83 -32.49 5.93
CA GLU A 153 -0.28 -32.70 4.58
C GLU A 153 0.96 -31.84 4.30
N LYS A 154 1.05 -30.67 4.94
CA LYS A 154 2.21 -29.76 4.86
C LYS A 154 3.21 -29.97 6.01
N ASN A 155 3.25 -31.15 6.60
CA ASN A 155 4.15 -31.52 7.70
C ASN A 155 4.09 -30.54 8.89
N TYR A 156 2.88 -30.08 9.23
CA TYR A 156 2.63 -29.12 10.31
C TYR A 156 3.37 -27.78 10.15
N SER A 157 3.75 -27.39 8.94
CA SER A 157 4.30 -26.07 8.70
C SER A 157 3.27 -25.00 9.06
N LEU A 158 3.66 -23.98 9.81
CA LEU A 158 2.81 -22.83 10.16
C LEU A 158 3.29 -21.52 9.46
N THR A 159 4.00 -21.65 8.35
CA THR A 159 4.44 -20.51 7.54
C THR A 159 3.30 -20.04 6.64
N PRO A 160 2.76 -18.83 6.79
CA PRO A 160 1.59 -18.37 6.04
C PRO A 160 1.72 -18.51 4.52
N GLY A 161 2.88 -18.16 3.96
CA GLY A 161 3.15 -18.27 2.51
C GLY A 161 2.98 -19.67 1.92
N ALA A 162 3.06 -20.74 2.75
CA ALA A 162 2.79 -22.11 2.31
C ALA A 162 1.30 -22.38 2.03
N TYR A 163 0.41 -21.53 2.55
CA TYR A 163 -1.04 -21.69 2.48
C TYR A 163 -1.70 -20.69 1.55
N VAL A 164 -1.31 -19.41 1.62
CA VAL A 164 -1.94 -18.33 0.86
C VAL A 164 -1.58 -18.35 -0.63
N GLY A 165 -0.55 -19.11 -1.01
CA GLY A 165 -0.04 -19.12 -2.38
C GLY A 165 0.73 -17.86 -2.73
N VAL A 166 0.98 -17.67 -4.03
CA VAL A 166 1.63 -16.48 -4.57
C VAL A 166 0.57 -15.75 -5.39
N ALA A 167 0.27 -14.49 -5.03
CA ALA A 167 -0.51 -13.63 -5.91
C ALA A 167 0.26 -13.51 -7.23
N GLU A 168 -0.46 -13.64 -8.35
CA GLU A 168 0.12 -13.24 -9.62
C GLU A 168 0.58 -11.79 -9.47
N ALA A 169 1.83 -11.50 -9.83
CA ALA A 169 2.28 -10.12 -9.92
C ALA A 169 1.30 -9.42 -10.87
N GLU A 170 0.72 -8.32 -10.43
CA GLU A 170 -0.05 -7.48 -11.34
C GLU A 170 0.88 -7.21 -12.51
N ASP A 171 0.46 -7.66 -13.69
CA ASP A 171 1.15 -7.33 -14.94
C ASP A 171 0.94 -5.81 -15.08
N ASP A 172 1.97 -5.04 -14.77
CA ASP A 172 1.94 -3.58 -14.91
C ASP A 172 1.82 -3.16 -16.39
N GLY A 173 1.67 -4.13 -17.29
CA GLY A 173 1.53 -3.92 -18.74
C GLY A 173 2.79 -3.34 -19.39
N VAL A 174 3.86 -3.21 -18.61
CA VAL A 174 5.15 -2.72 -19.12
C VAL A 174 5.97 -3.90 -19.62
N ASP A 175 6.20 -3.94 -20.92
CA ASP A 175 7.12 -4.93 -21.50
C ASP A 175 8.50 -4.76 -20.83
N PHE A 176 8.97 -5.81 -20.16
CA PHE A 176 10.28 -5.82 -19.50
C PHE A 176 11.40 -5.37 -20.44
N HIS A 177 11.34 -5.75 -21.71
CA HIS A 177 12.33 -5.38 -22.71
C HIS A 177 12.25 -3.89 -23.07
N GLU A 178 11.05 -3.33 -23.15
CA GLU A 178 10.83 -1.91 -23.39
C GLU A 178 11.35 -1.09 -22.21
N ARG A 179 11.01 -1.48 -20.99
CA ARG A 179 11.49 -0.82 -19.78
C ARG A 179 13.00 -0.89 -19.60
N MET A 180 13.60 -2.04 -19.89
CA MET A 180 15.06 -2.19 -19.88
C MET A 180 15.73 -1.33 -20.93
N SER A 181 15.14 -1.17 -22.11
CA SER A 181 15.65 -0.30 -23.16
C SER A 181 15.63 1.16 -22.74
N GLU A 182 14.55 1.63 -22.11
CA GLU A 182 14.45 2.97 -21.55
C GLU A 182 15.52 3.22 -20.47
N ILE A 183 15.68 2.29 -19.53
CA ILE A 183 16.72 2.38 -18.48
C ILE A 183 18.11 2.43 -19.08
N HIS A 184 18.40 1.61 -20.08
CA HIS A 184 19.71 1.63 -20.76
C HIS A 184 19.96 2.94 -21.48
N ALA A 185 18.93 3.50 -22.16
CA ALA A 185 19.04 4.80 -22.84
C ALA A 185 19.33 5.93 -21.83
N GLU A 186 18.61 5.93 -20.71
CA GLU A 186 18.80 6.91 -19.65
C GLU A 186 20.17 6.81 -18.97
N LEU A 187 20.65 5.61 -18.68
CA LEU A 187 21.98 5.38 -18.15
C LEU A 187 23.07 5.89 -19.11
N LYS A 188 22.91 5.66 -20.42
CA LYS A 188 23.83 6.14 -21.42
C LYS A 188 23.85 7.67 -21.44
N ARG A 189 22.70 8.32 -21.44
CA ARG A 189 22.56 9.77 -21.39
C ARG A 189 23.25 10.36 -20.15
N LEU A 190 22.97 9.81 -18.97
CA LEU A 190 23.57 10.25 -17.70
C LEU A 190 25.08 10.08 -17.68
N ASN A 191 25.60 9.00 -18.27
CA ASN A 191 27.04 8.77 -18.38
C ASN A 191 27.71 9.77 -19.34
N GLU A 192 27.06 10.11 -20.44
CA GLU A 192 27.54 11.15 -21.36
C GLU A 192 27.59 12.53 -20.68
N GLU A 193 26.52 12.91 -19.95
CA GLU A 193 26.49 14.15 -19.16
C GLU A 193 27.58 14.18 -18.08
N ALA A 194 27.78 13.09 -17.35
CA ALA A 194 28.82 12.99 -16.34
C ALA A 194 30.23 13.16 -16.94
N ASN A 195 30.47 12.58 -18.12
CA ASN A 195 31.75 12.74 -18.82
C ASN A 195 32.00 14.18 -19.32
N VAL A 196 30.95 14.85 -19.80
CA VAL A 196 31.02 16.27 -20.19
C VAL A 196 31.35 17.14 -18.98
N LEU A 197 30.60 16.99 -17.87
CA LEU A 197 30.85 17.70 -16.63
C LEU A 197 32.27 17.46 -16.08
N MET A 198 32.74 16.22 -16.11
CA MET A 198 34.12 15.88 -15.70
C MET A 198 35.14 16.59 -16.60
N GLY A 199 34.88 16.64 -17.92
CA GLY A 199 35.74 17.36 -18.87
C GLY A 199 35.76 18.89 -18.66
N GLU A 200 34.66 19.48 -18.21
CA GLU A 200 34.58 20.90 -17.85
C GLU A 200 35.34 21.19 -16.55
N ILE A 201 35.19 20.35 -15.54
CA ILE A 201 35.93 20.46 -14.25
C ILE A 201 37.41 20.39 -14.49
N LEU A 202 37.88 19.44 -15.33
CA LEU A 202 39.29 19.28 -15.63
C LEU A 202 39.90 20.42 -16.47
N LYS A 203 39.08 21.18 -17.21
CA LYS A 203 39.51 22.37 -17.97
C LYS A 203 39.56 23.63 -17.13
N GLY A 204 38.88 23.64 -15.99
CA GLY A 204 38.82 24.77 -15.09
C GLY A 204 39.95 24.87 -14.05
N TRP A 205 40.92 23.95 -14.14
CA TRP A 205 42.17 23.91 -13.38
C TRP A 205 43.32 24.00 -14.40
#